data_6959c569eec8d29bdcc8c62e264ce588
#
_entry.id   6959c569eec8d29bdcc8c62e264ce588
#
_cell.length_a   1.000
_cell.length_b   1.000
_cell.length_c   1.000
_cell.angle_alpha   90.00
_cell.angle_beta   90.00
_cell.angle_gamma   90.00
#
_symmetry.space_group_name_H-M   'P 1'
#
loop_
_entity.id
_entity.type
_entity.pdbx_description
1 polymer ?
#
loop_
_entity_poly.entity_id
_entity_poly.type
_entity_poly.pdbx_seq_one_letter_code
_entity_poly.pdbx_strand_id
1 'polypeptide(L)'
;MNLPALPLSRRRFLRSSGLATAAAAAPLILPSGLRGQNAPSRKITVGIVGSGNIADSHYGALLGDENVRILGVCDVDRERREEGAERVNKAYGNKDCRAHADFRELNRRTDIDTVFVCTPDHWHALVAIDAMRNGKDVYIEKPMTLTIEEGRAVVAAARKHNRVAQHGTQHRSMKRFHDVAQFVRNGGLGKLHRIECFIPPNNRHCGATWKPEAVPEGLDWDMWLGPSPWRPYSSLGCHYNFRFISDAAYGQVTNWGAHYLDIGQWAMDADAGGPVSVEGHGEFPSSGLFTNATKVDFTVRYANGVPMHCRTRYDGGGTSRFVGERGWLDIARNKMSASSPDLLREMQAPGGKVQLELSNNHHDNFFACVRSRGKPIADVEIGHRTTTVCNLGQIAMVLGRPLKWDPVKEEFVGDEMANRLRGRAMRSPWSLA
;
A
#
# COMPACT_ATOMS: atom_id res chain seq x y z
N MET A 1 27.96 45.66 -55.70
CA MET A 1 29.32 45.10 -55.79
C MET A 1 29.30 43.74 -55.09
N ASN A 2 29.29 42.67 -55.91
CA ASN A 2 29.33 41.30 -55.41
C ASN A 2 30.82 40.90 -55.27
N LEU A 3 31.19 40.54 -54.03
CA LEU A 3 32.50 39.93 -53.77
C LEU A 3 32.41 38.42 -54.06
N PRO A 4 33.36 37.83 -54.81
CA PRO A 4 33.33 36.40 -55.12
C PRO A 4 33.81 35.57 -53.94
N ALA A 5 33.05 34.51 -53.63
CA ALA A 5 33.46 33.51 -52.66
C ALA A 5 34.69 32.72 -53.15
N LEU A 6 35.72 32.71 -52.35
CA LEU A 6 36.93 31.93 -52.63
C LEU A 6 36.65 30.42 -52.43
N PRO A 7 37.05 29.53 -53.35
CA PRO A 7 36.80 28.10 -53.18
C PRO A 7 37.69 27.52 -52.09
N LEU A 8 37.01 26.81 -51.13
CA LEU A 8 37.70 26.04 -50.11
C LEU A 8 38.54 24.92 -50.70
N SER A 9 39.87 24.98 -50.53
CA SER A 9 40.77 23.95 -51.05
C SER A 9 40.52 22.61 -50.35
N ARG A 10 40.56 21.48 -51.07
CA ARG A 10 40.42 20.11 -50.55
C ARG A 10 41.33 19.84 -49.36
N ARG A 11 42.49 20.43 -49.24
CA ARG A 11 43.36 20.29 -48.04
C ARG A 11 42.87 20.98 -46.82
N ARG A 12 42.11 22.06 -46.92
CA ARG A 12 41.52 22.77 -45.78
C ARG A 12 40.29 22.03 -45.24
N PHE A 13 39.48 21.44 -46.14
CA PHE A 13 38.34 20.60 -45.79
C PHE A 13 38.78 19.32 -45.07
N LEU A 14 39.81 18.63 -45.57
CA LEU A 14 40.32 17.42 -44.94
C LEU A 14 40.99 17.67 -43.57
N ARG A 15 41.62 18.84 -43.37
CA ARG A 15 42.15 19.20 -42.03
C ARG A 15 41.06 19.53 -41.02
N SER A 16 39.99 20.19 -41.41
CA SER A 16 38.86 20.45 -40.50
C SER A 16 38.02 19.20 -40.19
N SER A 17 37.86 18.28 -41.16
CA SER A 17 37.17 17.00 -40.96
C SER A 17 37.99 16.03 -40.08
N GLY A 18 39.33 16.04 -40.19
CA GLY A 18 40.20 15.20 -39.36
C GLY A 18 40.23 15.60 -37.86
N LEU A 19 40.07 16.89 -37.55
CA LEU A 19 39.98 17.37 -36.17
C LEU A 19 38.61 17.09 -35.54
N ALA A 20 37.54 17.10 -36.33
CA ALA A 20 36.20 16.76 -35.84
C ALA A 20 36.03 15.25 -35.54
N THR A 21 36.66 14.37 -36.34
CA THR A 21 36.65 12.91 -36.11
C THR A 21 37.56 12.49 -34.96
N ALA A 22 38.65 13.20 -34.67
CA ALA A 22 39.51 12.91 -33.51
C ALA A 22 38.87 13.27 -32.18
N ALA A 23 37.99 14.31 -32.14
CA ALA A 23 37.25 14.67 -30.94
C ALA A 23 36.10 13.68 -30.63
N ALA A 24 35.54 13.00 -31.65
CA ALA A 24 34.50 11.97 -31.47
C ALA A 24 35.06 10.59 -31.10
N ALA A 25 36.38 10.37 -31.23
CA ALA A 25 37.03 9.10 -30.91
C ALA A 25 37.80 9.10 -29.58
N ALA A 26 37.69 10.15 -28.76
CA ALA A 26 38.26 10.14 -27.44
C ALA A 26 37.46 9.14 -26.57
N PRO A 27 38.08 8.09 -26.01
CA PRO A 27 37.36 7.19 -25.14
C PRO A 27 36.87 7.98 -23.92
N LEU A 28 35.55 8.01 -23.72
CA LEU A 28 34.95 8.48 -22.49
C LEU A 28 35.39 7.52 -21.35
N ILE A 29 36.50 7.85 -20.70
CA ILE A 29 36.97 7.12 -19.51
C ILE A 29 36.04 7.54 -18.38
N LEU A 30 34.93 6.81 -18.25
CA LEU A 30 34.11 6.91 -17.07
C LEU A 30 34.80 6.21 -15.89
N PRO A 31 34.90 6.83 -14.72
CA PRO A 31 35.45 6.19 -13.54
C PRO A 31 34.82 4.81 -13.33
N SER A 32 35.62 3.81 -12.94
CA SER A 32 35.13 2.43 -12.74
C SER A 32 33.96 2.31 -11.78
N GLY A 33 33.84 3.24 -10.81
CA GLY A 33 32.70 3.34 -9.90
C GLY A 33 31.38 3.76 -10.55
N LEU A 34 31.41 4.23 -11.82
CA LEU A 34 30.21 4.57 -12.61
C LEU A 34 29.79 3.45 -13.57
N ARG A 35 30.56 2.35 -13.61
CA ARG A 35 30.29 1.16 -14.44
C ARG A 35 30.16 -0.07 -13.55
N GLY A 36 29.15 -0.89 -13.76
CA GLY A 36 28.95 -2.13 -13.04
C GLY A 36 27.62 -2.17 -12.26
N GLN A 37 27.36 -3.29 -11.57
CA GLN A 37 26.13 -3.50 -10.81
C GLN A 37 25.96 -2.48 -9.66
N ASN A 38 27.05 -1.93 -9.14
CA ASN A 38 27.06 -0.96 -8.03
C ASN A 38 27.12 0.51 -8.48
N ALA A 39 26.95 0.80 -9.79
CA ALA A 39 26.90 2.19 -10.26
C ALA A 39 25.72 2.93 -9.62
N PRO A 40 25.90 4.16 -9.09
CA PRO A 40 24.82 4.94 -8.47
C PRO A 40 23.60 5.09 -9.37
N SER A 41 23.80 5.17 -10.69
CA SER A 41 22.75 5.26 -11.71
C SER A 41 21.89 3.99 -11.89
N ARG A 42 22.25 2.86 -11.25
CA ARG A 42 21.49 1.60 -11.29
C ARG A 42 20.65 1.34 -10.04
N LYS A 43 20.93 2.04 -8.95
CA LYS A 43 20.19 1.89 -7.72
C LYS A 43 18.87 2.67 -7.80
N ILE A 44 17.79 2.05 -7.34
CA ILE A 44 16.53 2.76 -7.17
C ILE A 44 16.63 3.59 -5.89
N THR A 45 16.35 4.87 -6.00
CA THR A 45 16.40 5.79 -4.87
C THR A 45 15.02 5.90 -4.21
N VAL A 46 15.02 5.90 -2.88
CA VAL A 46 13.80 5.79 -2.06
C VAL A 46 13.67 6.98 -1.12
N GLY A 47 12.46 7.54 -1.05
CA GLY A 47 12.00 8.39 0.04
C GLY A 47 11.00 7.62 0.91
N ILE A 48 11.08 7.79 2.23
CA ILE A 48 10.12 7.21 3.18
C ILE A 48 9.33 8.34 3.80
N VAL A 49 7.99 8.30 3.67
CA VAL A 49 7.06 9.25 4.27
C VAL A 49 6.28 8.55 5.39
N GLY A 50 6.47 9.01 6.62
CA GLY A 50 6.06 8.35 7.85
C GLY A 50 7.16 7.42 8.39
N SER A 51 7.87 7.86 9.44
CA SER A 51 8.98 7.14 10.07
C SER A 51 8.54 6.48 11.39
N GLY A 52 7.35 5.85 11.37
CA GLY A 52 6.78 5.12 12.51
C GLY A 52 7.09 3.63 12.49
N ASN A 53 6.38 2.87 13.33
CA ASN A 53 6.63 1.44 13.55
C ASN A 53 6.65 0.58 12.28
N ILE A 54 5.82 0.89 11.26
CA ILE A 54 5.83 0.12 10.01
C ILE A 54 7.06 0.43 9.16
N ALA A 55 7.57 1.66 9.23
CA ALA A 55 8.79 2.04 8.54
C ALA A 55 10.01 1.25 9.04
N ASP A 56 10.03 0.79 10.29
CA ASP A 56 11.10 -0.06 10.82
C ASP A 56 11.29 -1.34 10.03
N SER A 57 10.19 -1.96 9.60
CA SER A 57 10.23 -3.15 8.74
C SER A 57 10.79 -2.81 7.36
N HIS A 58 10.46 -1.64 6.81
CA HIS A 58 10.99 -1.18 5.53
C HIS A 58 12.48 -0.81 5.64
N TYR A 59 12.91 -0.08 6.67
CA TYR A 59 14.33 0.17 6.89
C TYR A 59 15.13 -1.13 6.94
N GLY A 60 14.64 -2.14 7.69
CA GLY A 60 15.31 -3.44 7.79
C GLY A 60 15.51 -4.13 6.44
N ALA A 61 14.50 -4.08 5.57
CA ALA A 61 14.56 -4.68 4.24
C ALA A 61 15.41 -3.86 3.26
N LEU A 62 15.17 -2.53 3.20
CA LEU A 62 15.76 -1.66 2.18
C LEU A 62 17.24 -1.36 2.42
N LEU A 63 17.69 -1.28 3.66
CA LEU A 63 19.10 -1.06 3.99
C LEU A 63 20.00 -2.24 3.62
N GLY A 64 19.42 -3.45 3.56
CA GLY A 64 20.13 -4.67 3.14
C GLY A 64 20.15 -4.90 1.62
N ASP A 65 19.38 -4.13 0.84
CA ASP A 65 19.32 -4.29 -0.63
C ASP A 65 20.37 -3.40 -1.32
N GLU A 66 21.35 -4.04 -1.94
CA GLU A 66 22.41 -3.33 -2.68
C GLU A 66 21.91 -2.53 -3.89
N ASN A 67 20.73 -2.85 -4.39
CA ASN A 67 20.12 -2.19 -5.56
C ASN A 67 19.24 -0.99 -5.19
N VAL A 68 19.16 -0.67 -3.91
CA VAL A 68 18.31 0.38 -3.36
C VAL A 68 19.12 1.39 -2.54
N ARG A 69 18.68 2.63 -2.53
CA ARG A 69 19.29 3.69 -1.72
C ARG A 69 18.24 4.60 -1.13
N ILE A 70 18.13 4.66 0.17
CA ILE A 70 17.25 5.62 0.87
C ILE A 70 17.95 6.98 0.90
N LEU A 71 17.31 8.04 0.38
CA LEU A 71 17.85 9.39 0.29
C LEU A 71 17.03 10.43 1.06
N GLY A 72 15.84 10.06 1.54
CA GLY A 72 15.00 10.98 2.29
C GLY A 72 14.09 10.27 3.26
N VAL A 73 13.89 10.88 4.42
CA VAL A 73 12.93 10.47 5.45
C VAL A 73 12.07 11.68 5.79
N CYS A 74 10.76 11.50 5.79
CA CYS A 74 9.81 12.54 6.14
C CYS A 74 8.93 12.07 7.29
N ASP A 75 8.78 12.90 8.31
CA ASP A 75 7.77 12.76 9.35
C ASP A 75 7.45 14.13 9.93
N VAL A 76 6.23 14.34 10.38
CA VAL A 76 5.77 15.57 11.04
C VAL A 76 6.33 15.67 12.47
N ASP A 77 6.79 14.55 13.03
CA ASP A 77 7.50 14.48 14.29
C ASP A 77 9.01 14.60 14.04
N ARG A 78 9.64 15.63 14.66
CA ARG A 78 11.07 15.92 14.47
C ARG A 78 11.97 14.76 14.88
N GLU A 79 11.71 14.17 16.04
CA GLU A 79 12.52 13.07 16.57
C GLU A 79 12.50 11.88 15.58
N ARG A 80 11.32 11.49 15.11
CA ARG A 80 11.15 10.36 14.18
C ARG A 80 11.84 10.57 12.84
N ARG A 81 11.74 11.77 12.24
CA ARG A 81 12.42 12.03 10.96
C ARG A 81 13.92 12.11 11.08
N GLU A 82 14.43 12.70 12.20
CA GLU A 82 15.86 12.82 12.44
C GLU A 82 16.50 11.47 12.77
N GLU A 83 15.90 10.68 13.66
CA GLU A 83 16.33 9.30 13.95
C GLU A 83 16.31 8.41 12.71
N GLY A 84 15.25 8.50 11.89
CA GLY A 84 15.15 7.74 10.64
C GLY A 84 16.27 8.09 9.67
N ALA A 85 16.55 9.38 9.46
CA ALA A 85 17.64 9.83 8.59
C ALA A 85 19.02 9.46 9.13
N GLU A 86 19.23 9.59 10.45
CA GLU A 86 20.48 9.19 11.10
C GLU A 86 20.73 7.67 10.99
N ARG A 87 19.70 6.85 11.21
CA ARG A 87 19.76 5.40 11.03
C ARG A 87 20.26 5.03 9.63
N VAL A 88 19.70 5.67 8.59
CA VAL A 88 20.09 5.44 7.19
C VAL A 88 21.53 5.90 6.96
N ASN A 89 21.89 7.09 7.40
CA ASN A 89 23.22 7.66 7.23
C ASN A 89 24.29 6.83 7.94
N LYS A 90 24.01 6.35 9.13
CA LYS A 90 24.88 5.43 9.88
C LYS A 90 25.09 4.12 9.14
N ALA A 91 24.01 3.53 8.60
CA ALA A 91 24.09 2.28 7.85
C ALA A 91 24.93 2.41 6.57
N TYR A 92 24.86 3.57 5.90
CA TYR A 92 25.64 3.84 4.68
C TYR A 92 27.02 4.47 4.92
N GLY A 93 27.32 4.89 6.14
CA GLY A 93 28.59 5.57 6.48
C GLY A 93 28.73 6.96 5.84
N ASN A 94 27.63 7.68 5.63
CA ASN A 94 27.62 9.02 5.01
C ASN A 94 26.52 9.93 5.60
N LYS A 95 26.20 11.05 4.91
CA LYS A 95 25.19 12.04 5.30
C LYS A 95 24.25 12.40 4.14
N ASP A 96 24.01 11.47 3.20
CA ASP A 96 23.23 11.75 1.99
C ASP A 96 21.72 11.74 2.23
N CYS A 97 21.26 10.94 3.20
CA CYS A 97 19.85 10.88 3.57
C CYS A 97 19.46 12.13 4.39
N ARG A 98 18.42 12.83 3.91
CA ARG A 98 17.93 14.07 4.53
C ARG A 98 16.61 13.86 5.24
N ALA A 99 16.42 14.52 6.38
CA ALA A 99 15.16 14.60 7.09
C ALA A 99 14.30 15.74 6.53
N HIS A 100 12.99 15.49 6.37
CA HIS A 100 12.00 16.45 5.87
C HIS A 100 10.80 16.51 6.82
N ALA A 101 10.27 17.71 7.07
CA ALA A 101 9.04 17.88 7.86
C ALA A 101 7.77 17.77 6.99
N ASP A 102 7.88 18.12 5.72
CA ASP A 102 6.78 18.14 4.75
C ASP A 102 7.04 17.14 3.62
N PHE A 103 6.11 16.22 3.40
CA PHE A 103 6.21 15.22 2.34
C PHE A 103 6.28 15.82 0.94
N ARG A 104 5.72 17.01 0.72
CA ARG A 104 5.77 17.73 -0.56
C ARG A 104 7.18 18.13 -0.94
N GLU A 105 8.03 18.47 0.05
CA GLU A 105 9.44 18.74 -0.19
C GLU A 105 10.18 17.48 -0.64
N LEU A 106 9.95 16.36 0.03
CA LEU A 106 10.55 15.06 -0.33
C LEU A 106 10.09 14.63 -1.72
N ASN A 107 8.80 14.72 -2.02
CA ASN A 107 8.23 14.29 -3.30
C ASN A 107 8.75 15.12 -4.50
N ARG A 108 9.09 16.40 -4.30
CA ARG A 108 9.68 17.25 -5.36
C ARG A 108 11.14 16.97 -5.66
N ARG A 109 11.84 16.19 -4.85
CA ARG A 109 13.25 15.85 -5.09
C ARG A 109 13.40 15.03 -6.36
N THR A 110 14.23 15.49 -7.29
CA THR A 110 14.47 14.84 -8.58
C THR A 110 15.40 13.62 -8.48
N ASP A 111 16.12 13.49 -7.37
CA ASP A 111 17.04 12.39 -7.08
C ASP A 111 16.37 11.22 -6.32
N ILE A 112 15.04 11.25 -6.14
CA ILE A 112 14.23 10.17 -5.58
C ILE A 112 13.36 9.57 -6.69
N ASP A 113 13.42 8.25 -6.88
CA ASP A 113 12.65 7.50 -7.89
C ASP A 113 11.32 7.00 -7.32
N THR A 114 11.34 6.53 -6.06
CA THR A 114 10.20 5.87 -5.43
C THR A 114 9.92 6.42 -4.05
N VAL A 115 8.64 6.38 -3.63
CA VAL A 115 8.21 6.81 -2.31
C VAL A 115 7.47 5.67 -1.60
N PHE A 116 7.87 5.38 -0.36
CA PHE A 116 7.18 4.49 0.56
C PHE A 116 6.26 5.32 1.45
N VAL A 117 4.97 5.10 1.33
CA VAL A 117 3.94 5.78 2.13
C VAL A 117 3.63 4.95 3.36
N CYS A 118 4.14 5.36 4.51
CA CYS A 118 4.07 4.67 5.79
C CYS A 118 3.37 5.52 6.87
N THR A 119 2.61 6.51 6.45
CA THR A 119 1.84 7.43 7.29
C THR A 119 0.64 6.73 7.95
N PRO A 120 -0.12 7.38 8.84
CA PRO A 120 -1.46 6.93 9.18
C PRO A 120 -2.40 6.90 7.96
N ASP A 121 -3.43 6.01 8.01
CA ASP A 121 -4.29 5.67 6.88
C ASP A 121 -4.92 6.90 6.19
N HIS A 122 -5.30 7.91 6.96
CA HIS A 122 -5.94 9.14 6.47
C HIS A 122 -5.03 10.02 5.58
N TRP A 123 -3.74 9.76 5.57
CA TRP A 123 -2.76 10.47 4.75
C TRP A 123 -2.38 9.72 3.47
N HIS A 124 -2.62 8.40 3.41
CA HIS A 124 -2.12 7.55 2.33
C HIS A 124 -2.43 8.09 0.94
N ALA A 125 -3.70 8.45 0.70
CA ALA A 125 -4.14 8.93 -0.61
C ALA A 125 -3.41 10.22 -1.04
N LEU A 126 -3.37 11.21 -0.18
CA LEU A 126 -2.79 12.52 -0.51
C LEU A 126 -1.29 12.44 -0.78
N VAL A 127 -0.56 11.72 0.07
CA VAL A 127 0.89 11.52 -0.09
C VAL A 127 1.19 10.76 -1.37
N ALA A 128 0.45 9.66 -1.65
CA ALA A 128 0.66 8.84 -2.84
C ALA A 128 0.33 9.59 -4.12
N ILE A 129 -0.78 10.34 -4.16
CA ILE A 129 -1.18 11.14 -5.33
C ILE A 129 -0.15 12.22 -5.61
N ASP A 130 0.31 12.95 -4.59
CA ASP A 130 1.32 13.99 -4.75
C ASP A 130 2.66 13.40 -5.23
N ALA A 131 3.09 12.25 -4.68
CA ALA A 131 4.28 11.55 -5.14
C ALA A 131 4.19 11.17 -6.63
N MET A 132 3.06 10.58 -7.05
CA MET A 132 2.85 10.19 -8.45
C MET A 132 2.77 11.39 -9.40
N ARG A 133 2.19 12.52 -8.99
CA ARG A 133 2.20 13.80 -9.73
C ARG A 133 3.62 14.33 -9.92
N ASN A 134 4.50 14.10 -8.95
CA ASN A 134 5.92 14.46 -9.02
C ASN A 134 6.79 13.36 -9.67
N GLY A 135 6.17 12.42 -10.39
CA GLY A 135 6.87 11.41 -11.18
C GLY A 135 7.45 10.22 -10.40
N LYS A 136 7.03 10.00 -9.14
CA LYS A 136 7.50 8.89 -8.31
C LYS A 136 6.64 7.65 -8.51
N ASP A 137 7.26 6.48 -8.48
CA ASP A 137 6.58 5.23 -8.27
C ASP A 137 6.34 5.06 -6.76
N VAL A 138 5.27 4.35 -6.35
CA VAL A 138 4.82 4.42 -4.96
C VAL A 138 4.54 3.03 -4.38
N TYR A 139 5.09 2.77 -3.20
CA TYR A 139 4.67 1.67 -2.34
C TYR A 139 3.77 2.26 -1.24
N ILE A 140 2.53 1.78 -1.13
CA ILE A 140 1.54 2.32 -0.19
C ILE A 140 1.23 1.26 0.85
N GLU A 141 1.48 1.56 2.13
CA GLU A 141 1.12 0.64 3.21
C GLU A 141 -0.38 0.37 3.27
N LYS A 142 -0.74 -0.77 3.87
CA LYS A 142 -2.13 -1.17 4.09
C LYS A 142 -2.75 -0.46 5.32
N PRO A 143 -4.06 -0.15 5.26
CA PRO A 143 -4.92 -0.22 4.08
C PRO A 143 -4.48 0.81 3.04
N MET A 144 -4.80 0.59 1.76
CA MET A 144 -4.33 1.50 0.73
C MET A 144 -4.80 2.95 0.94
N THR A 145 -6.04 3.10 1.40
CA THR A 145 -6.65 4.42 1.69
C THR A 145 -7.69 4.30 2.80
N LEU A 146 -8.15 5.43 3.33
CA LEU A 146 -9.20 5.46 4.33
C LEU A 146 -10.59 5.22 3.73
N THR A 147 -10.89 5.81 2.56
CA THR A 147 -12.21 5.76 1.93
C THR A 147 -12.17 5.16 0.51
N ILE A 148 -13.33 4.76 -0.02
CA ILE A 148 -13.46 4.20 -1.37
C ILE A 148 -13.08 5.25 -2.43
N GLU A 149 -13.55 6.48 -2.29
CA GLU A 149 -13.27 7.57 -3.23
C GLU A 149 -11.78 7.94 -3.25
N GLU A 150 -11.11 7.94 -2.08
CA GLU A 150 -9.66 8.08 -1.99
C GLU A 150 -8.94 6.98 -2.76
N GLY A 151 -9.38 5.73 -2.62
CA GLY A 151 -8.81 4.59 -3.33
C GLY A 151 -8.91 4.74 -4.84
N ARG A 152 -10.07 5.12 -5.35
CA ARG A 152 -10.28 5.36 -6.78
C ARG A 152 -9.44 6.53 -7.29
N ALA A 153 -9.27 7.59 -6.51
CA ALA A 153 -8.41 8.71 -6.85
C ALA A 153 -6.92 8.29 -6.96
N VAL A 154 -6.44 7.44 -6.06
CA VAL A 154 -5.08 6.89 -6.11
C VAL A 154 -4.86 6.04 -7.36
N VAL A 155 -5.81 5.15 -7.71
CA VAL A 155 -5.76 4.37 -8.95
C VAL A 155 -5.72 5.29 -10.18
N ALA A 156 -6.61 6.28 -10.23
CA ALA A 156 -6.66 7.23 -11.33
C ALA A 156 -5.35 8.00 -11.49
N ALA A 157 -4.73 8.44 -10.38
CA ALA A 157 -3.44 9.12 -10.39
C ALA A 157 -2.31 8.20 -10.92
N ALA A 158 -2.25 6.95 -10.47
CA ALA A 158 -1.25 5.99 -10.94
C ALA A 158 -1.33 5.78 -12.46
N ARG A 159 -2.54 5.60 -13.00
CA ARG A 159 -2.76 5.43 -14.44
C ARG A 159 -2.47 6.72 -15.22
N LYS A 160 -2.99 7.87 -14.76
CA LYS A 160 -2.79 9.19 -15.39
C LYS A 160 -1.31 9.55 -15.51
N HIS A 161 -0.53 9.30 -14.48
CA HIS A 161 0.88 9.66 -14.43
C HIS A 161 1.81 8.52 -14.86
N ASN A 162 1.26 7.39 -15.31
CA ASN A 162 2.00 6.19 -15.70
C ASN A 162 3.02 5.76 -14.63
N ARG A 163 2.57 5.65 -13.37
CA ARG A 163 3.41 5.25 -12.24
C ARG A 163 3.09 3.82 -11.82
N VAL A 164 4.14 3.11 -11.42
CA VAL A 164 4.01 1.83 -10.73
C VAL A 164 3.59 2.11 -9.30
N ALA A 165 2.48 1.53 -8.88
CA ALA A 165 1.99 1.68 -7.52
C ALA A 165 1.59 0.31 -6.95
N GLN A 166 2.17 -0.05 -5.80
CA GLN A 166 1.94 -1.33 -5.14
C GLN A 166 1.35 -1.11 -3.75
N HIS A 167 0.33 -1.90 -3.43
CA HIS A 167 -0.27 -1.97 -2.10
C HIS A 167 0.52 -2.91 -1.18
N GLY A 168 0.74 -2.49 0.07
CA GLY A 168 1.52 -3.20 1.08
C GLY A 168 0.86 -4.47 1.65
N THR A 169 0.13 -5.24 0.84
CA THR A 169 -0.45 -6.53 1.24
C THR A 169 0.53 -7.68 0.98
N GLN A 170 1.56 -7.76 1.81
CA GLN A 170 2.69 -8.68 1.64
C GLN A 170 2.32 -10.17 1.70
N HIS A 171 1.10 -10.53 2.12
CA HIS A 171 0.66 -11.94 2.10
C HIS A 171 0.66 -12.53 0.69
N ARG A 172 0.44 -11.72 -0.37
CA ARG A 172 0.54 -12.17 -1.76
C ARG A 172 1.95 -12.60 -2.17
N SER A 173 2.98 -12.17 -1.41
CA SER A 173 4.37 -12.56 -1.62
C SER A 173 4.85 -13.60 -0.60
N MET A 174 3.93 -14.35 -0.01
CA MET A 174 4.23 -15.48 0.87
C MET A 174 3.73 -16.77 0.25
N LYS A 175 4.65 -17.71 -0.03
CA LYS A 175 4.36 -18.96 -0.75
C LYS A 175 3.11 -19.70 -0.24
N ARG A 176 2.90 -19.77 1.08
CA ARG A 176 1.72 -20.47 1.65
C ARG A 176 0.38 -19.86 1.25
N PHE A 177 0.30 -18.53 1.16
CA PHE A 177 -0.93 -17.85 0.72
C PHE A 177 -1.11 -17.99 -0.78
N HIS A 178 -0.03 -17.94 -1.55
CA HIS A 178 -0.03 -18.25 -2.98
C HIS A 178 -0.57 -19.66 -3.24
N ASP A 179 -0.03 -20.68 -2.55
CA ASP A 179 -0.41 -22.07 -2.75
C ASP A 179 -1.90 -22.29 -2.44
N VAL A 180 -2.43 -21.70 -1.35
CA VAL A 180 -3.86 -21.77 -1.02
C VAL A 180 -4.69 -21.10 -2.09
N ALA A 181 -4.34 -19.89 -2.53
CA ALA A 181 -5.09 -19.17 -3.56
C ALA A 181 -5.11 -19.95 -4.88
N GLN A 182 -3.96 -20.47 -5.31
CA GLN A 182 -3.84 -21.28 -6.51
C GLN A 182 -4.63 -22.59 -6.42
N PHE A 183 -4.57 -23.29 -5.28
CA PHE A 183 -5.29 -24.53 -5.05
C PHE A 183 -6.82 -24.31 -5.12
N VAL A 184 -7.32 -23.26 -4.45
CA VAL A 184 -8.75 -22.92 -4.48
C VAL A 184 -9.21 -22.55 -5.89
N ARG A 185 -8.45 -21.73 -6.63
CA ARG A 185 -8.74 -21.38 -8.03
C ARG A 185 -8.76 -22.57 -8.98
N ASN A 186 -7.97 -23.59 -8.70
CA ASN A 186 -7.96 -24.83 -9.47
C ASN A 186 -9.05 -25.84 -9.05
N GLY A 187 -9.98 -25.43 -8.15
CA GLY A 187 -11.07 -26.28 -7.70
C GLY A 187 -10.65 -27.35 -6.69
N GLY A 188 -9.50 -27.18 -6.03
CA GLY A 188 -8.97 -28.15 -5.07
C GLY A 188 -9.88 -28.41 -3.88
N LEU A 189 -10.79 -27.49 -3.53
CA LEU A 189 -11.85 -27.70 -2.53
C LEU A 189 -13.19 -28.10 -3.12
N GLY A 190 -13.29 -28.37 -4.45
CA GLY A 190 -14.56 -28.48 -5.13
C GLY A 190 -15.26 -27.13 -5.22
N LYS A 191 -16.60 -27.11 -5.25
CA LYS A 191 -17.35 -25.87 -5.18
C LYS A 191 -17.10 -25.17 -3.85
N LEU A 192 -16.66 -23.91 -3.93
CA LEU A 192 -16.45 -23.09 -2.73
C LEU A 192 -17.80 -22.66 -2.16
N HIS A 193 -18.03 -22.95 -0.89
CA HIS A 193 -19.26 -22.63 -0.18
C HIS A 193 -19.18 -21.27 0.52
N ARG A 194 -18.05 -20.97 1.19
CA ARG A 194 -17.82 -19.70 1.88
C ARG A 194 -16.35 -19.49 2.22
N ILE A 195 -16.04 -18.26 2.52
CA ILE A 195 -14.75 -17.85 3.10
C ILE A 195 -15.03 -17.18 4.45
N GLU A 196 -14.20 -17.47 5.45
CA GLU A 196 -14.29 -16.87 6.79
C GLU A 196 -12.96 -16.20 7.10
N CYS A 197 -12.97 -14.88 7.27
CA CYS A 197 -11.81 -14.09 7.67
C CYS A 197 -11.94 -13.73 9.14
N PHE A 198 -10.99 -14.15 9.94
CA PHE A 198 -10.95 -13.85 11.36
C PHE A 198 -9.92 -12.77 11.63
N ILE A 199 -10.28 -11.78 12.42
CA ILE A 199 -9.41 -10.67 12.82
C ILE A 199 -9.37 -10.56 14.34
N PRO A 200 -8.26 -10.08 14.95
CA PRO A 200 -8.21 -9.89 16.39
C PRO A 200 -9.15 -8.78 16.84
N PRO A 201 -9.57 -8.79 18.10
CA PRO A 201 -10.43 -7.75 18.65
C PRO A 201 -9.71 -6.40 18.76
N ASN A 202 -10.48 -5.33 18.77
CA ASN A 202 -10.02 -4.04 19.24
C ASN A 202 -10.22 -3.98 20.75
N ASN A 203 -9.18 -4.28 21.52
CA ASN A 203 -9.20 -4.32 22.98
C ASN A 203 -8.35 -3.21 23.63
N ARG A 204 -7.84 -2.25 22.83
CA ARG A 204 -6.98 -1.19 23.34
C ARG A 204 -7.78 0.07 23.60
N HIS A 205 -7.82 0.48 24.86
CA HIS A 205 -8.36 1.77 25.31
C HIS A 205 -9.80 2.08 24.87
N CYS A 206 -10.58 1.04 24.48
CA CYS A 206 -11.98 1.22 24.16
C CYS A 206 -12.75 1.71 25.39
N GLY A 207 -13.54 2.79 25.24
CA GLY A 207 -14.27 3.41 26.31
C GLY A 207 -13.46 4.21 27.34
N ALA A 208 -12.13 4.35 27.15
CA ALA A 208 -11.30 5.18 28.01
C ALA A 208 -11.65 6.65 27.85
N THR A 209 -11.80 7.34 28.98
CA THR A 209 -11.84 8.81 28.99
C THR A 209 -10.49 9.37 28.63
N TRP A 210 -10.46 10.42 27.83
CA TRP A 210 -9.23 11.12 27.45
C TRP A 210 -9.31 12.60 27.81
N LYS A 211 -8.16 13.21 27.94
CA LYS A 211 -8.04 14.64 28.19
C LYS A 211 -7.15 15.28 27.12
N PRO A 212 -7.42 16.52 26.72
CA PRO A 212 -6.47 17.31 25.96
C PRO A 212 -5.15 17.45 26.70
N GLU A 213 -4.05 17.34 25.94
CA GLU A 213 -2.68 17.49 26.43
C GLU A 213 -1.98 18.55 25.60
N ALA A 214 -0.87 19.11 26.10
CA ALA A 214 -0.02 19.97 25.32
C ALA A 214 0.61 19.15 24.18
N VAL A 215 0.69 19.73 22.98
CA VAL A 215 1.40 19.12 21.85
C VAL A 215 2.88 19.02 22.21
N PRO A 216 3.53 17.85 22.08
CA PRO A 216 4.96 17.71 22.31
C PRO A 216 5.78 18.66 21.43
N GLU A 217 6.88 19.17 21.98
CA GLU A 217 7.82 19.95 21.18
C GLU A 217 8.37 19.10 20.02
N GLY A 218 8.32 19.65 18.80
CA GLY A 218 8.78 18.96 17.59
C GLY A 218 7.71 18.18 16.84
N LEU A 219 6.49 18.00 17.39
CA LEU A 219 5.36 17.42 16.68
C LEU A 219 4.51 18.53 16.06
N ASP A 220 4.40 18.53 14.74
CA ASP A 220 3.41 19.34 14.02
C ASP A 220 2.05 18.63 14.06
N TRP A 221 1.23 18.97 15.07
CA TRP A 221 -0.07 18.33 15.27
C TRP A 221 -1.08 18.69 14.21
N ASP A 222 -1.02 19.90 13.65
CA ASP A 222 -1.91 20.33 12.57
C ASP A 222 -1.65 19.51 11.30
N MET A 223 -0.38 19.34 10.94
CA MET A 223 0.06 18.52 9.82
C MET A 223 -0.18 17.02 10.11
N TRP A 224 -0.05 16.57 11.38
CA TRP A 224 -0.38 15.18 11.73
C TRP A 224 -1.85 14.86 11.48
N LEU A 225 -2.77 15.76 11.87
CA LEU A 225 -4.21 15.63 11.59
C LEU A 225 -4.52 15.75 10.10
N GLY A 226 -3.84 16.66 9.41
CA GLY A 226 -3.98 16.86 7.98
C GLY A 226 -5.42 16.98 7.51
N PRO A 227 -5.90 16.05 6.64
CA PRO A 227 -7.26 16.09 6.10
C PRO A 227 -8.35 15.69 7.10
N SER A 228 -7.99 15.13 8.26
CA SER A 228 -8.97 14.74 9.28
C SER A 228 -9.54 15.95 10.01
N PRO A 229 -10.75 15.86 10.58
CA PRO A 229 -11.29 16.91 11.42
C PRO A 229 -10.32 17.32 12.54
N TRP A 230 -10.30 18.61 12.85
CA TRP A 230 -9.47 19.10 13.95
C TRP A 230 -9.94 18.53 15.29
N ARG A 231 -8.99 18.11 16.12
CA ARG A 231 -9.20 17.71 17.51
C ARG A 231 -7.97 18.06 18.36
N PRO A 232 -8.14 18.27 19.67
CA PRO A 232 -7.02 18.45 20.56
C PRO A 232 -6.06 17.25 20.54
N TYR A 233 -4.81 17.50 20.84
CA TYR A 233 -3.81 16.44 21.01
C TYR A 233 -4.12 15.59 22.26
N SER A 234 -3.84 14.31 22.16
CA SER A 234 -3.71 13.38 23.28
C SER A 234 -2.74 12.27 22.92
N SER A 235 -1.85 11.96 23.82
CA SER A 235 -0.88 10.86 23.71
C SER A 235 -1.56 9.50 23.55
N LEU A 236 -2.79 9.33 24.05
CA LEU A 236 -3.58 8.12 23.85
C LEU A 236 -3.91 7.85 22.38
N GLY A 237 -4.15 8.91 21.58
CA GLY A 237 -4.54 8.80 20.17
C GLY A 237 -3.39 8.92 19.17
N CYS A 238 -2.18 9.15 19.65
CA CYS A 238 -0.96 9.36 18.88
C CYS A 238 0.21 8.63 19.54
N HIS A 239 1.12 7.93 18.82
CA HIS A 239 1.15 7.73 17.36
C HIS A 239 0.45 6.45 16.90
N TYR A 240 0.44 5.39 17.73
CA TYR A 240 -0.01 4.05 17.35
C TYR A 240 -1.54 3.91 17.32
N ASN A 241 -2.22 4.51 18.31
CA ASN A 241 -3.65 4.27 18.54
C ASN A 241 -4.58 5.06 17.60
N PHE A 242 -4.06 5.83 16.64
CA PHE A 242 -4.87 6.43 15.58
C PHE A 242 -5.79 5.42 14.89
N ARG A 243 -5.36 4.16 14.85
CA ARG A 243 -6.08 3.02 14.27
C ARG A 243 -7.49 2.84 14.82
N PHE A 244 -7.75 3.31 16.03
CA PHE A 244 -9.02 3.15 16.71
C PHE A 244 -9.90 4.39 16.69
N ILE A 245 -9.50 5.42 15.90
CA ILE A 245 -10.23 6.68 15.70
C ILE A 245 -10.70 6.71 14.24
N SER A 246 -12.02 6.73 14.03
CA SER A 246 -12.63 6.59 12.71
C SER A 246 -12.24 7.68 11.70
N ASP A 247 -11.87 8.88 12.19
CA ASP A 247 -11.39 9.97 11.34
C ASP A 247 -9.98 9.70 10.76
N ALA A 248 -9.27 8.73 11.31
CA ALA A 248 -7.90 8.42 10.92
C ALA A 248 -7.72 7.00 10.37
N ALA A 249 -8.56 6.03 10.77
CA ALA A 249 -8.50 4.62 10.35
C ALA A 249 -9.81 3.89 10.69
N TYR A 250 -10.02 2.68 10.15
CA TYR A 250 -11.18 1.84 10.49
C TYR A 250 -10.82 0.62 11.33
N GLY A 251 -9.91 0.81 12.28
CA GLY A 251 -9.61 -0.18 13.32
C GLY A 251 -9.08 -1.50 12.75
N GLN A 252 -9.52 -2.58 13.35
CA GLN A 252 -9.08 -3.92 12.95
C GLN A 252 -9.63 -4.36 11.59
N VAL A 253 -10.74 -3.76 11.14
CA VAL A 253 -11.31 -4.05 9.81
C VAL A 253 -10.29 -3.77 8.72
N THR A 254 -9.62 -2.63 8.76
CA THR A 254 -8.60 -2.25 7.77
C THR A 254 -7.20 -2.70 8.17
N ASN A 255 -6.87 -2.71 9.47
CA ASN A 255 -5.54 -3.09 9.93
C ASN A 255 -5.21 -4.58 9.69
N TRP A 256 -6.15 -5.49 10.00
CA TRP A 256 -6.00 -6.94 9.80
C TRP A 256 -6.85 -7.46 8.64
N GLY A 257 -8.05 -6.91 8.46
CA GLY A 257 -8.96 -7.31 7.38
C GLY A 257 -8.33 -7.15 6.00
N ALA A 258 -7.61 -6.06 5.74
CA ALA A 258 -6.91 -5.84 4.49
C ALA A 258 -5.98 -6.99 4.08
N HIS A 259 -5.39 -7.72 5.04
CA HIS A 259 -4.54 -8.86 4.73
C HIS A 259 -5.33 -10.12 4.37
N TYR A 260 -6.41 -10.41 5.10
CA TYR A 260 -7.11 -11.70 5.00
C TYR A 260 -8.25 -11.69 4.02
N LEU A 261 -8.94 -10.55 3.88
CA LEU A 261 -9.95 -10.33 2.84
C LEU A 261 -9.29 -10.30 1.44
N ASP A 262 -8.09 -9.74 1.33
CA ASP A 262 -7.29 -9.76 0.10
C ASP A 262 -7.05 -11.18 -0.41
N ILE A 263 -6.63 -12.09 0.47
CA ILE A 263 -6.39 -13.49 0.10
C ILE A 263 -7.70 -14.18 -0.30
N GLY A 264 -8.81 -13.83 0.36
CA GLY A 264 -10.14 -14.29 -0.04
C GLY A 264 -10.51 -13.88 -1.46
N GLN A 265 -10.31 -12.61 -1.83
CA GLN A 265 -10.53 -12.11 -3.18
C GLN A 265 -9.60 -12.78 -4.20
N TRP A 266 -8.31 -12.88 -3.87
CA TRP A 266 -7.32 -13.52 -4.73
C TRP A 266 -7.69 -14.96 -5.04
N ALA A 267 -8.09 -15.73 -4.03
CA ALA A 267 -8.49 -17.13 -4.18
C ALA A 267 -9.78 -17.31 -5.01
N MET A 268 -10.67 -16.32 -5.04
CA MET A 268 -11.92 -16.35 -5.82
C MET A 268 -11.79 -15.76 -7.23
N ASP A 269 -10.60 -15.30 -7.64
CA ASP A 269 -10.41 -14.52 -8.88
C ASP A 269 -11.24 -13.22 -8.93
N ALA A 270 -11.36 -12.55 -7.79
CA ALA A 270 -12.21 -11.37 -7.63
C ALA A 270 -11.42 -10.04 -7.66
N ASP A 271 -10.14 -10.08 -8.05
CA ASP A 271 -9.25 -8.91 -8.05
C ASP A 271 -9.69 -7.76 -8.98
N ALA A 272 -10.39 -8.10 -10.07
CA ALA A 272 -10.92 -7.12 -11.03
C ALA A 272 -12.37 -6.70 -10.74
N GLY A 273 -13.00 -7.30 -9.73
CA GLY A 273 -14.40 -7.09 -9.40
C GLY A 273 -14.59 -6.71 -7.93
N GLY A 274 -15.66 -7.23 -7.35
CA GLY A 274 -15.99 -7.02 -5.95
C GLY A 274 -17.29 -7.71 -5.56
N PRO A 275 -17.70 -7.58 -4.29
CA PRO A 275 -18.99 -8.07 -3.84
C PRO A 275 -20.14 -7.27 -4.46
N VAL A 276 -21.35 -7.85 -4.44
CA VAL A 276 -22.59 -7.22 -4.93
C VAL A 276 -23.52 -6.83 -3.78
N SER A 277 -23.25 -7.28 -2.58
CA SER A 277 -23.97 -6.86 -1.36
C SER A 277 -23.12 -7.01 -0.13
N VAL A 278 -23.48 -6.29 0.91
CA VAL A 278 -22.86 -6.36 2.23
C VAL A 278 -23.92 -6.19 3.31
N GLU A 279 -23.76 -6.94 4.39
CA GLU A 279 -24.54 -6.81 5.64
C GLU A 279 -23.60 -6.99 6.82
N GLY A 280 -23.88 -6.36 7.93
CA GLY A 280 -23.03 -6.52 9.10
C GLY A 280 -23.55 -5.82 10.33
N HIS A 281 -22.98 -6.23 11.47
CA HIS A 281 -23.22 -5.66 12.79
C HIS A 281 -21.88 -5.44 13.49
N GLY A 282 -21.72 -4.27 14.10
CA GLY A 282 -20.53 -3.91 14.88
C GLY A 282 -20.92 -3.44 16.28
N GLU A 283 -20.09 -3.77 17.27
CA GLU A 283 -20.18 -3.14 18.58
C GLU A 283 -19.24 -1.94 18.60
N PHE A 284 -19.76 -0.75 18.84
CA PHE A 284 -18.99 0.50 18.85
C PHE A 284 -18.95 1.09 20.26
N PRO A 285 -17.86 1.76 20.66
CA PRO A 285 -17.82 2.51 21.90
C PRO A 285 -18.88 3.63 21.89
N SER A 286 -19.57 3.80 23.01
CA SER A 286 -20.59 4.85 23.19
C SER A 286 -19.99 6.20 23.59
N SER A 287 -18.72 6.24 23.96
CA SER A 287 -18.02 7.44 24.44
C SER A 287 -16.51 7.29 24.37
N GLY A 288 -15.78 8.38 24.58
CA GLY A 288 -14.33 8.43 24.61
C GLY A 288 -13.71 8.82 23.28
N LEU A 289 -12.37 8.72 23.19
CA LEU A 289 -11.59 9.08 22.01
C LEU A 289 -11.72 8.03 20.87
N PHE A 290 -11.87 6.77 21.25
CA PHE A 290 -11.84 5.68 20.29
C PHE A 290 -13.26 5.37 19.81
N THR A 291 -13.43 5.35 18.49
CA THR A 291 -14.74 5.32 17.82
C THR A 291 -14.94 4.10 16.91
N ASN A 292 -13.88 3.31 16.67
CA ASN A 292 -13.96 2.14 15.80
C ASN A 292 -14.57 0.93 16.52
N ALA A 293 -15.18 0.03 15.73
CA ALA A 293 -15.80 -1.18 16.24
C ALA A 293 -14.85 -2.00 17.13
N THR A 294 -15.32 -2.37 18.29
CA THR A 294 -14.64 -3.28 19.25
C THR A 294 -14.86 -4.72 18.87
N LYS A 295 -16.02 -5.01 18.29
CA LYS A 295 -16.37 -6.29 17.71
C LYS A 295 -16.91 -6.10 16.30
N VAL A 296 -16.40 -6.90 15.39
CA VAL A 296 -16.68 -6.85 13.95
C VAL A 296 -17.39 -8.14 13.56
N ASP A 297 -18.51 -8.02 12.85
CA ASP A 297 -19.16 -9.13 12.16
C ASP A 297 -19.87 -8.58 10.93
N PHE A 298 -19.33 -8.88 9.74
CA PHE A 298 -19.97 -8.54 8.47
C PHE A 298 -19.76 -9.63 7.43
N THR A 299 -20.65 -9.65 6.46
CA THR A 299 -20.62 -10.56 5.32
C THR A 299 -20.75 -9.78 4.04
N VAL A 300 -19.83 -10.00 3.11
CA VAL A 300 -19.99 -9.59 1.72
C VAL A 300 -20.35 -10.79 0.86
N ARG A 301 -21.17 -10.58 -0.19
CA ARG A 301 -21.54 -11.63 -1.15
C ARG A 301 -21.10 -11.24 -2.54
N TYR A 302 -20.50 -12.19 -3.24
CA TYR A 302 -20.05 -12.03 -4.63
C TYR A 302 -21.11 -12.52 -5.61
N ALA A 303 -21.02 -12.08 -6.88
CA ALA A 303 -21.97 -12.45 -7.91
C ALA A 303 -22.05 -13.99 -8.16
N ASN A 304 -20.99 -14.73 -7.86
CA ASN A 304 -20.95 -16.19 -7.92
C ASN A 304 -21.69 -16.86 -6.75
N GLY A 305 -22.29 -16.09 -5.84
CA GLY A 305 -23.03 -16.56 -4.67
C GLY A 305 -22.17 -16.89 -3.44
N VAL A 306 -20.83 -16.84 -3.54
CA VAL A 306 -19.95 -17.14 -2.41
C VAL A 306 -19.97 -16.00 -1.40
N PRO A 307 -20.33 -16.24 -0.12
CA PRO A 307 -20.19 -15.27 0.94
C PRO A 307 -18.75 -15.28 1.48
N MET A 308 -18.27 -14.09 1.82
CA MET A 308 -17.04 -13.91 2.61
C MET A 308 -17.40 -13.18 3.90
N HIS A 309 -17.21 -13.87 5.03
CA HIS A 309 -17.48 -13.37 6.38
C HIS A 309 -16.20 -12.79 6.98
N CYS A 310 -16.29 -11.63 7.59
CA CYS A 310 -15.21 -11.08 8.42
C CYS A 310 -15.72 -10.89 9.83
N ARG A 311 -15.06 -11.53 10.80
CA ARG A 311 -15.48 -11.43 12.20
C ARG A 311 -14.33 -11.39 13.18
N THR A 312 -14.58 -10.75 14.31
CA THR A 312 -13.65 -10.74 15.44
C THR A 312 -13.55 -12.13 16.07
N ARG A 313 -12.30 -12.55 16.34
CA ARG A 313 -11.98 -13.77 17.10
C ARG A 313 -10.98 -13.46 18.20
N TYR A 314 -11.23 -13.99 19.40
CA TYR A 314 -10.48 -13.66 20.62
C TYR A 314 -9.32 -14.60 20.90
N ASP A 315 -9.28 -15.77 20.26
CA ASP A 315 -8.36 -16.88 20.52
C ASP A 315 -7.20 -16.99 19.51
N GLY A 316 -6.75 -15.88 18.97
CA GLY A 316 -5.62 -15.90 18.02
C GLY A 316 -5.46 -14.68 17.16
N GLY A 317 -4.51 -14.75 16.24
CA GLY A 317 -4.27 -13.73 15.21
C GLY A 317 -5.23 -13.89 14.03
N GLY A 318 -4.99 -13.08 12.98
CA GLY A 318 -5.77 -13.17 11.75
C GLY A 318 -5.62 -14.51 11.03
N THR A 319 -6.71 -14.95 10.40
CA THR A 319 -6.77 -16.22 9.64
C THR A 319 -7.81 -16.09 8.54
N SER A 320 -7.59 -16.73 7.38
CA SER A 320 -8.64 -16.99 6.39
C SER A 320 -8.92 -18.48 6.33
N ARG A 321 -10.19 -18.85 6.39
CA ARG A 321 -10.70 -20.21 6.21
C ARG A 321 -11.49 -20.30 4.92
N PHE A 322 -11.14 -21.25 4.07
CA PHE A 322 -11.83 -21.58 2.85
C PHE A 322 -12.61 -22.88 3.04
N VAL A 323 -13.92 -22.88 2.81
CA VAL A 323 -14.78 -24.04 3.01
C VAL A 323 -15.43 -24.40 1.68
N GLY A 324 -15.22 -25.61 1.21
CA GLY A 324 -15.82 -26.15 -0.01
C GLY A 324 -16.36 -27.57 0.19
N GLU A 325 -16.77 -28.21 -0.91
CA GLU A 325 -17.35 -29.56 -0.90
C GLU A 325 -16.41 -30.63 -0.35
N ARG A 326 -15.10 -30.48 -0.60
CA ARG A 326 -14.08 -31.45 -0.18
C ARG A 326 -13.54 -31.20 1.23
N GLY A 327 -13.97 -30.16 1.91
CA GLY A 327 -13.51 -29.81 3.26
C GLY A 327 -13.11 -28.35 3.39
N TRP A 328 -12.17 -28.08 4.28
CA TRP A 328 -11.71 -26.73 4.58
C TRP A 328 -10.19 -26.61 4.67
N LEU A 329 -9.68 -25.39 4.40
CA LEU A 329 -8.30 -24.97 4.60
C LEU A 329 -8.26 -23.70 5.44
N ASP A 330 -7.43 -23.65 6.47
CA ASP A 330 -7.10 -22.48 7.27
C ASP A 330 -5.69 -21.99 6.93
N ILE A 331 -5.55 -20.69 6.75
CA ILE A 331 -4.26 -20.05 6.52
C ILE A 331 -4.06 -18.83 7.40
N ALA A 332 -2.94 -18.82 8.13
CA ALA A 332 -2.41 -17.69 8.88
C ALA A 332 -0.92 -17.49 8.56
N ARG A 333 -0.32 -16.40 9.05
CA ARG A 333 1.09 -16.09 8.79
C ARG A 333 2.03 -17.26 9.13
N ASN A 334 1.81 -17.93 10.25
CA ASN A 334 2.72 -18.95 10.79
C ASN A 334 2.10 -20.36 10.85
N LYS A 335 0.81 -20.49 10.46
CA LYS A 335 0.07 -21.74 10.60
C LYS A 335 -0.79 -21.98 9.39
N MET A 336 -0.88 -23.25 8.99
CA MET A 336 -1.81 -23.74 8.00
C MET A 336 -2.39 -25.06 8.50
N SER A 337 -3.68 -25.30 8.29
CA SER A 337 -4.35 -26.55 8.62
C SER A 337 -5.49 -26.82 7.65
N ALA A 338 -5.91 -28.08 7.58
CA ALA A 338 -7.01 -28.51 6.72
C ALA A 338 -7.88 -29.53 7.45
N SER A 339 -9.05 -29.81 6.87
CA SER A 339 -9.97 -30.86 7.36
C SER A 339 -9.39 -32.27 7.24
N SER A 340 -8.43 -32.47 6.33
CA SER A 340 -7.69 -33.73 6.19
C SER A 340 -6.24 -33.51 5.80
N PRO A 341 -5.31 -34.44 6.16
CA PRO A 341 -3.92 -34.38 5.70
C PRO A 341 -3.78 -34.49 4.17
N ASP A 342 -4.73 -35.15 3.49
CA ASP A 342 -4.71 -35.31 2.04
C ASP A 342 -4.86 -33.98 1.33
N LEU A 343 -5.77 -33.12 1.77
CA LEU A 343 -5.93 -31.77 1.21
C LEU A 343 -4.65 -30.94 1.33
N LEU A 344 -3.91 -31.07 2.44
CA LEU A 344 -2.62 -30.40 2.60
C LEU A 344 -1.56 -30.93 1.63
N ARG A 345 -1.50 -32.26 1.42
CA ARG A 345 -0.58 -32.87 0.46
C ARG A 345 -0.90 -32.47 -0.98
N GLU A 346 -2.16 -32.52 -1.37
CA GLU A 346 -2.61 -32.12 -2.70
C GLU A 346 -2.32 -30.65 -3.00
N MET A 347 -2.54 -29.76 -2.02
CA MET A 347 -2.26 -28.33 -2.17
C MET A 347 -0.77 -28.05 -2.37
N GLN A 348 0.11 -28.84 -1.78
CA GLN A 348 1.56 -28.71 -1.91
C GLN A 348 2.10 -29.34 -3.20
N ALA A 349 1.31 -30.17 -3.87
CA ALA A 349 1.70 -30.77 -5.14
C ALA A 349 1.62 -29.74 -6.28
N PRO A 350 2.61 -29.67 -7.18
CA PRO A 350 2.54 -28.81 -8.34
C PRO A 350 1.44 -29.32 -9.29
N GLY A 351 0.60 -28.42 -9.78
CA GLY A 351 -0.44 -28.77 -10.75
C GLY A 351 -1.58 -27.77 -10.86
N GLY A 352 -2.46 -28.02 -11.84
CA GLY A 352 -3.62 -27.20 -12.13
C GLY A 352 -3.46 -26.32 -13.37
N LYS A 353 -4.60 -25.90 -13.92
CA LYS A 353 -4.67 -25.04 -15.14
C LYS A 353 -4.33 -23.59 -14.82
N VAL A 354 -4.69 -23.14 -13.62
CA VAL A 354 -4.42 -21.77 -13.17
C VAL A 354 -3.04 -21.77 -12.52
N GLN A 355 -2.15 -20.94 -13.06
CA GLN A 355 -0.84 -20.67 -12.49
C GLN A 355 -0.82 -19.21 -12.06
N LEU A 356 -0.74 -18.98 -10.76
CA LEU A 356 -0.60 -17.63 -10.20
C LEU A 356 0.87 -17.22 -10.21
N GLU A 357 1.13 -15.93 -10.35
CA GLU A 357 2.48 -15.39 -10.18
C GLU A 357 2.95 -15.66 -8.75
N LEU A 358 4.13 -16.26 -8.61
CA LEU A 358 4.79 -16.49 -7.33
C LEU A 358 5.77 -15.35 -7.07
N SER A 359 5.51 -14.59 -6.04
CA SER A 359 6.46 -13.62 -5.48
C SER A 359 6.95 -14.14 -4.13
N ASN A 360 8.27 -14.14 -3.92
CA ASN A 360 8.88 -14.55 -2.65
C ASN A 360 9.26 -13.37 -1.77
N ASN A 361 9.27 -12.15 -2.32
CA ASN A 361 9.56 -10.92 -1.61
C ASN A 361 8.75 -9.77 -2.19
N HIS A 362 8.02 -9.08 -1.34
CA HIS A 362 7.09 -8.04 -1.77
C HIS A 362 7.80 -6.77 -2.26
N HIS A 363 8.94 -6.42 -1.65
CA HIS A 363 9.76 -5.29 -2.10
C HIS A 363 10.47 -5.60 -3.42
N ASP A 364 11.02 -6.81 -3.57
CA ASP A 364 11.69 -7.22 -4.82
C ASP A 364 10.73 -7.20 -6.01
N ASN A 365 9.48 -7.66 -5.80
CA ASN A 365 8.43 -7.58 -6.83
C ASN A 365 8.15 -6.12 -7.21
N PHE A 366 8.01 -5.23 -6.23
CA PHE A 366 7.83 -3.80 -6.48
C PHE A 366 8.97 -3.22 -7.30
N PHE A 367 10.22 -3.41 -6.87
CA PHE A 367 11.38 -2.86 -7.57
C PHE A 367 11.61 -3.47 -8.95
N ALA A 368 11.31 -4.76 -9.13
CA ALA A 368 11.33 -5.39 -10.46
C ALA A 368 10.30 -4.73 -11.39
N CYS A 369 9.09 -4.45 -10.89
CA CYS A 369 8.06 -3.76 -11.65
C CYS A 369 8.41 -2.29 -11.93
N VAL A 370 9.08 -1.59 -11.01
CA VAL A 370 9.61 -0.24 -11.25
C VAL A 370 10.59 -0.23 -12.40
N ARG A 371 11.52 -1.21 -12.46
CA ARG A 371 12.50 -1.32 -13.54
C ARG A 371 11.89 -1.72 -14.88
N SER A 372 10.99 -2.69 -14.87
CA SER A 372 10.35 -3.23 -16.09
C SER A 372 9.15 -2.41 -16.57
N ARG A 373 8.65 -1.49 -15.74
CA ARG A 373 7.35 -0.81 -15.90
C ARG A 373 6.19 -1.80 -15.93
N GLY A 374 6.38 -2.98 -15.32
CA GLY A 374 5.39 -4.03 -15.20
C GLY A 374 4.33 -3.73 -14.13
N LYS A 375 3.39 -4.66 -13.99
CA LYS A 375 2.31 -4.60 -13.01
C LYS A 375 2.69 -5.40 -11.76
N PRO A 376 2.71 -4.79 -10.55
CA PRO A 376 3.02 -5.51 -9.32
C PRO A 376 1.97 -6.58 -8.97
N ILE A 377 2.39 -7.60 -8.20
CA ILE A 377 1.49 -8.66 -7.70
C ILE A 377 0.33 -8.11 -6.85
N ALA A 378 0.56 -6.99 -6.19
CA ALA A 378 -0.46 -6.22 -5.46
C ALA A 378 -0.61 -4.83 -6.08
N ASP A 379 -0.92 -4.78 -7.38
CA ASP A 379 -1.17 -3.53 -8.11
C ASP A 379 -2.19 -2.65 -7.37
N VAL A 380 -2.08 -1.37 -7.58
CA VAL A 380 -2.95 -0.37 -6.94
C VAL A 380 -4.45 -0.63 -7.12
N GLU A 381 -4.90 -1.20 -8.26
CA GLU A 381 -6.31 -1.60 -8.45
C GLU A 381 -6.69 -2.73 -7.49
N ILE A 382 -5.83 -3.72 -7.31
CA ILE A 382 -6.03 -4.81 -6.34
C ILE A 382 -6.13 -4.23 -4.92
N GLY A 383 -5.22 -3.32 -4.57
CA GLY A 383 -5.24 -2.63 -3.28
C GLY A 383 -6.53 -1.86 -3.03
N HIS A 384 -7.02 -1.16 -4.06
CA HIS A 384 -8.30 -0.46 -4.01
C HIS A 384 -9.47 -1.44 -3.79
N ARG A 385 -9.56 -2.52 -4.56
CA ARG A 385 -10.63 -3.52 -4.42
C ARG A 385 -10.63 -4.17 -3.05
N THR A 386 -9.48 -4.54 -2.53
CA THR A 386 -9.34 -5.09 -1.17
C THR A 386 -9.78 -4.10 -0.10
N THR A 387 -9.31 -2.85 -0.19
CA THR A 387 -9.69 -1.79 0.77
C THR A 387 -11.18 -1.48 0.68
N THR A 388 -11.76 -1.52 -0.53
CA THR A 388 -13.21 -1.36 -0.74
C THR A 388 -14.01 -2.42 0.02
N VAL A 389 -13.61 -3.69 0.00
CA VAL A 389 -14.30 -4.73 0.80
C VAL A 389 -14.28 -4.41 2.29
N CYS A 390 -13.16 -3.93 2.82
CA CYS A 390 -13.08 -3.47 4.20
C CYS A 390 -14.05 -2.32 4.48
N ASN A 391 -14.07 -1.33 3.58
CA ASN A 391 -14.92 -0.14 3.72
C ASN A 391 -16.41 -0.47 3.61
N LEU A 392 -16.79 -1.39 2.71
CA LEU A 392 -18.18 -1.87 2.62
C LEU A 392 -18.64 -2.49 3.93
N GLY A 393 -17.78 -3.33 4.55
CA GLY A 393 -18.05 -3.91 5.86
C GLY A 393 -18.22 -2.84 6.96
N GLN A 394 -17.31 -1.87 6.99
CA GLN A 394 -17.39 -0.74 7.94
C GLN A 394 -18.69 0.05 7.76
N ILE A 395 -19.05 0.40 6.53
CA ILE A 395 -20.27 1.18 6.22
C ILE A 395 -21.52 0.39 6.62
N ALA A 396 -21.58 -0.91 6.29
CA ALA A 396 -22.73 -1.75 6.67
C ALA A 396 -22.90 -1.87 8.19
N MET A 397 -21.81 -2.01 8.93
CA MET A 397 -21.85 -2.06 10.40
C MET A 397 -22.29 -0.72 11.01
N VAL A 398 -21.85 0.40 10.46
CA VAL A 398 -22.26 1.75 10.92
C VAL A 398 -23.75 1.99 10.66
N LEU A 399 -24.25 1.58 9.50
CA LEU A 399 -25.66 1.77 9.11
C LEU A 399 -26.59 0.70 9.70
N GLY A 400 -26.06 -0.44 10.15
CA GLY A 400 -26.80 -1.52 10.81
C GLY A 400 -27.84 -2.20 9.90
N ARG A 401 -27.67 -2.21 8.60
CA ARG A 401 -28.61 -2.77 7.63
C ARG A 401 -27.92 -3.33 6.37
N PRO A 402 -28.57 -4.30 5.67
CA PRO A 402 -28.06 -4.80 4.38
C PRO A 402 -28.03 -3.72 3.32
N LEU A 403 -26.98 -3.74 2.50
CA LEU A 403 -26.72 -2.80 1.42
C LEU A 403 -26.43 -3.57 0.13
N LYS A 404 -26.92 -3.05 -1.01
CA LYS A 404 -26.57 -3.53 -2.36
C LYS A 404 -25.45 -2.67 -2.92
N TRP A 405 -24.46 -3.29 -3.52
CA TRP A 405 -23.29 -2.64 -4.09
C TRP A 405 -23.16 -2.95 -5.58
N ASP A 406 -22.87 -1.95 -6.40
CA ASP A 406 -22.46 -2.11 -7.79
C ASP A 406 -20.93 -2.01 -7.86
N PRO A 407 -20.18 -3.12 -8.06
CA PRO A 407 -18.73 -3.09 -8.08
C PRO A 407 -18.13 -2.44 -9.34
N VAL A 408 -18.94 -2.20 -10.38
CA VAL A 408 -18.50 -1.53 -11.62
C VAL A 408 -18.59 -0.03 -11.47
N LYS A 409 -19.73 0.46 -10.98
CA LYS A 409 -19.95 1.90 -10.73
C LYS A 409 -19.33 2.38 -9.41
N GLU A 410 -19.02 1.44 -8.52
CA GLU A 410 -18.54 1.69 -7.16
C GLU A 410 -19.51 2.56 -6.36
N GLU A 411 -20.79 2.16 -6.39
CA GLU A 411 -21.86 2.86 -5.66
C GLU A 411 -22.82 1.88 -4.98
N PHE A 412 -23.42 2.34 -3.89
CA PHE A 412 -24.54 1.64 -3.26
C PHE A 412 -25.80 1.88 -4.06
N VAL A 413 -26.44 0.78 -4.49
CA VAL A 413 -27.61 0.83 -5.38
C VAL A 413 -28.83 1.38 -4.63
N GLY A 414 -29.29 2.56 -5.03
CA GLY A 414 -30.48 3.19 -4.47
C GLY A 414 -30.36 3.66 -3.02
N ASP A 415 -29.13 3.89 -2.52
CA ASP A 415 -28.88 4.27 -1.13
C ASP A 415 -27.94 5.47 -1.01
N GLU A 416 -28.51 6.66 -1.02
CA GLU A 416 -27.74 7.91 -0.95
C GLU A 416 -26.99 8.10 0.36
N MET A 417 -27.53 7.62 1.50
CA MET A 417 -26.88 7.72 2.80
C MET A 417 -25.60 6.88 2.80
N ALA A 418 -25.66 5.65 2.31
CA ALA A 418 -24.49 4.80 2.16
C ALA A 418 -23.49 5.39 1.16
N ASN A 419 -23.97 5.99 0.06
CA ASN A 419 -23.12 6.61 -0.95
C ASN A 419 -22.33 7.81 -0.41
N ARG A 420 -22.86 8.57 0.53
CA ARG A 420 -22.12 9.66 1.20
C ARG A 420 -20.95 9.15 2.06
N LEU A 421 -20.99 7.91 2.49
CA LEU A 421 -19.92 7.29 3.29
C LEU A 421 -18.79 6.69 2.42
N ARG A 422 -18.90 6.73 1.09
CA ARG A 422 -17.81 6.31 0.19
C ARG A 422 -16.63 7.25 0.21
N GLY A 423 -16.86 8.50 0.58
CA GLY A 423 -15.87 9.55 0.74
C GLY A 423 -15.99 10.22 2.10
N ARG A 424 -15.25 11.30 2.26
CA ARG A 424 -15.32 12.16 3.45
C ARG A 424 -15.02 13.61 3.09
N ALA A 425 -15.52 14.54 3.90
CA ALA A 425 -15.03 15.91 3.86
C ALA A 425 -13.58 15.96 4.35
N MET A 426 -12.74 16.68 3.65
CA MET A 426 -11.36 16.92 4.07
C MET A 426 -11.24 18.33 4.65
N ARG A 427 -10.46 18.47 5.72
CA ARG A 427 -10.13 19.77 6.31
C ARG A 427 -9.28 20.58 5.31
N SER A 428 -9.66 21.84 5.10
CA SER A 428 -8.86 22.77 4.27
C SER A 428 -7.41 22.87 4.81
N PRO A 429 -6.39 22.95 3.92
CA PRO A 429 -6.48 23.09 2.46
C PRO A 429 -6.47 21.76 1.68
N TRP A 430 -6.70 20.65 2.32
CA TRP A 430 -6.53 19.33 1.74
C TRP A 430 -7.68 18.92 0.82
N SER A 431 -7.36 18.34 -0.34
CA SER A 431 -8.32 17.80 -1.29
C SER A 431 -7.65 16.74 -2.19
N LEU A 432 -8.44 15.89 -2.81
CA LEU A 432 -7.98 14.89 -3.80
C LEU A 432 -7.76 15.51 -5.20
N ALA A 433 -8.22 16.73 -5.41
CA ALA A 433 -8.16 17.45 -6.69
C ALA A 433 -6.74 17.85 -7.12
#